data_a32acbb9d776f4cd1e1dc45bca64af1b
#
_entry.id   a32acbb9d776f4cd1e1dc45bca64af1b
#
_cell.length_a   1.000
_cell.length_b   1.000
_cell.length_c   1.000
_cell.angle_alpha   90.00
_cell.angle_beta   90.00
_cell.angle_gamma   90.00
#
_symmetry.space_group_name_H-M   'P 1'
#
loop_
_entity.id
_entity.type
_entity.pdbx_description
1 polymer ?
#
loop_
_entity_poly.entity_id
_entity_poly.type
_entity_poly.pdbx_seq_one_letter_code
_entity_poly.pdbx_strand_id
1 'polypeptide(L)'
;MQILSCVFFPRFVPRRWAHGLSSEGNSVSLYNLRLVQTAGILGLAPIGEEPSCLIDRHMKSRRILYISQEIFPYLPESDISMTARKLSQGIQELGNDIRIFMPRFGLINERRNQLHEVIRLSGLNMILNNNDHPLIIKVASLPAAKLQVYFIDNDDFFKRKSLYGPDPKGVNDNDERSVFFVRGALETVKKLKWIPDVIHCHGTFVALGMLYLKKYYHDDPCLKKAKLVFSLYDEAEPVELTDRLFETLKFDKFKPSALTPLGGKTDYEALSRLAIHYAHGVVQGSEQIKPELLSYIQETGVPFLPYQGVKGGGAAYEEFYNQL
;
A
#
# COMPACT_ATOMS: atom_id res chain seq x y z
N MET A 1 -48.39 -40.57 1.45
CA MET A 1 -48.02 -41.41 0.29
C MET A 1 -46.71 -40.84 -0.22
N GLN A 2 -45.62 -41.37 0.26
CA GLN A 2 -44.70 -42.31 -0.38
C GLN A 2 -44.04 -41.64 -1.60
N ILE A 3 -42.71 -41.56 -1.83
CA ILE A 3 -41.67 -42.55 -1.58
C ILE A 3 -40.29 -41.81 -1.57
N LEU A 4 -39.42 -42.22 -0.66
CA LEU A 4 -37.96 -42.06 -0.67
C LEU A 4 -37.32 -42.69 -1.93
N SER A 5 -36.19 -42.14 -2.39
CA SER A 5 -35.17 -42.96 -3.03
C SER A 5 -33.77 -42.37 -2.80
N CYS A 6 -33.00 -43.11 -2.01
CA CYS A 6 -31.54 -42.99 -1.91
C CYS A 6 -30.88 -43.60 -3.13
N VAL A 7 -29.80 -43.03 -3.64
CA VAL A 7 -28.83 -43.79 -4.48
C VAL A 7 -27.39 -43.46 -4.04
N PHE A 8 -26.67 -44.55 -3.91
CA PHE A 8 -25.35 -44.81 -3.40
C PHE A 8 -24.18 -44.22 -4.20
N PHE A 9 -23.07 -43.97 -3.48
CA PHE A 9 -21.69 -43.79 -3.98
C PHE A 9 -21.09 -45.10 -4.50
N PRO A 10 -20.05 -45.08 -5.32
CA PRO A 10 -18.89 -45.86 -5.03
C PRO A 10 -17.55 -45.10 -5.04
N ARG A 11 -16.70 -45.49 -4.04
CA ARG A 11 -15.29 -45.19 -3.89
C ARG A 11 -14.48 -45.79 -5.05
N PHE A 12 -13.49 -45.02 -5.54
CA PHE A 12 -12.43 -45.59 -6.39
C PHE A 12 -11.06 -45.37 -5.69
N VAL A 13 -10.32 -46.48 -5.52
CA VAL A 13 -8.95 -46.55 -5.02
C VAL A 13 -8.02 -46.72 -6.21
N PRO A 14 -6.88 -46.01 -6.31
CA PRO A 14 -5.95 -46.24 -7.41
C PRO A 14 -4.87 -47.28 -7.04
N ARG A 15 -4.62 -48.17 -7.99
CA ARG A 15 -3.55 -49.20 -7.97
C ARG A 15 -2.20 -48.60 -8.37
N ARG A 16 -1.15 -49.07 -7.67
CA ARG A 16 0.29 -48.97 -7.97
C ARG A 16 0.65 -49.51 -9.36
N TRP A 17 1.68 -48.89 -9.95
CA TRP A 17 2.69 -49.56 -10.77
C TRP A 17 4.07 -49.04 -10.42
N ALA A 18 4.97 -49.99 -10.16
CA ALA A 18 6.40 -49.81 -9.96
C ALA A 18 7.11 -50.19 -11.29
N HIS A 19 8.22 -49.57 -11.56
CA HIS A 19 9.52 -50.09 -12.00
C HIS A 19 10.30 -49.05 -12.83
N GLY A 20 11.59 -48.98 -12.49
CA GLY A 20 12.64 -48.52 -13.36
C GLY A 20 13.78 -47.78 -12.66
N LEU A 21 14.82 -48.55 -12.27
CA LEU A 21 16.10 -48.10 -11.73
C LEU A 21 17.00 -47.46 -12.80
N SER A 22 17.80 -46.42 -12.45
CA SER A 22 19.25 -46.30 -12.60
C SER A 22 19.74 -45.01 -11.91
N SER A 23 20.52 -45.12 -10.94
CA SER A 23 21.93 -44.95 -10.58
C SER A 23 22.60 -43.67 -11.11
N GLU A 24 23.05 -42.85 -10.15
CA GLU A 24 24.28 -42.10 -9.93
C GLU A 24 23.92 -40.91 -9.03
N GLY A 25 24.30 -40.81 -7.81
CA GLY A 25 25.59 -40.73 -7.15
C GLY A 25 25.84 -39.28 -6.75
N ASN A 26 25.50 -38.90 -5.49
CA ASN A 26 26.34 -38.01 -4.72
C ASN A 26 25.95 -37.99 -3.25
N SER A 27 26.97 -38.25 -2.48
CA SER A 27 27.03 -38.34 -1.02
C SER A 27 26.56 -37.10 -0.28
N VAL A 28 25.64 -37.25 0.67
CA VAL A 28 25.46 -36.35 1.79
C VAL A 28 25.68 -37.08 3.10
N SER A 29 26.64 -36.55 3.81
CA SER A 29 27.25 -36.95 5.05
C SER A 29 26.25 -37.39 6.15
N LEU A 30 26.39 -38.64 6.54
CA LEU A 30 25.88 -39.21 7.80
C LEU A 30 26.79 -38.80 8.95
N TYR A 31 26.49 -37.73 9.62
CA TYR A 31 27.00 -37.44 10.96
C TYR A 31 25.88 -36.85 11.81
N ASN A 32 25.31 -37.64 12.66
CA ASN A 32 24.72 -37.36 13.96
C ASN A 32 23.57 -38.34 14.28
N LEU A 33 23.95 -39.60 14.39
CA LEU A 33 23.08 -40.62 15.04
C LEU A 33 23.97 -41.53 15.84
N ARG A 34 24.48 -41.04 16.99
CA ARG A 34 24.96 -41.85 18.10
C ARG A 34 25.22 -40.94 19.28
N LEU A 35 24.30 -40.97 20.24
CA LEU A 35 24.54 -40.81 21.67
C LEU A 35 23.21 -40.62 22.41
N VAL A 36 22.42 -41.67 22.51
CA VAL A 36 21.49 -41.88 23.65
C VAL A 36 21.29 -43.37 23.81
N GLN A 37 22.25 -44.01 24.44
CA GLN A 37 22.04 -45.26 25.16
C GLN A 37 23.15 -45.35 26.21
N THR A 38 22.84 -44.93 27.43
CA THR A 38 23.28 -45.46 28.72
C THR A 38 23.03 -44.44 29.81
N ALA A 39 21.92 -44.57 30.50
CA ALA A 39 21.77 -44.29 31.93
C ALA A 39 20.35 -44.69 32.35
N GLY A 40 20.12 -45.93 32.52
CA GLY A 40 19.04 -46.40 33.38
C GLY A 40 19.48 -46.36 34.83
N ILE A 41 18.49 -46.28 35.74
CA ILE A 41 18.54 -46.39 37.19
C ILE A 41 18.73 -45.04 37.91
N LEU A 42 17.63 -44.46 38.25
CA LEU A 42 17.15 -44.06 39.58
C LEU A 42 15.93 -43.14 39.39
N GLY A 43 14.80 -43.60 39.93
CA GLY A 43 13.54 -42.88 39.84
C GLY A 43 13.57 -41.55 40.56
N LEU A 44 13.02 -40.57 39.85
CA LEU A 44 12.29 -39.44 40.36
C LEU A 44 11.71 -38.74 39.14
N ALA A 45 10.40 -38.72 39.06
CA ALA A 45 9.69 -37.96 38.03
C ALA A 45 9.96 -36.47 38.22
N PRO A 46 10.33 -35.73 37.17
CA PRO A 46 10.03 -34.34 37.10
C PRO A 46 8.80 -34.14 36.21
N ILE A 47 7.87 -33.54 36.81
CA ILE A 47 6.72 -32.89 36.23
C ILE A 47 7.14 -32.13 34.97
N GLY A 48 6.59 -32.53 33.84
CA GLY A 48 6.82 -31.82 32.59
C GLY A 48 6.24 -30.41 32.65
N GLU A 49 7.10 -29.44 32.65
CA GLU A 49 6.81 -28.13 32.08
C GLU A 49 7.38 -28.16 30.67
N GLU A 50 6.50 -28.38 29.68
CA GLU A 50 6.81 -27.96 28.34
C GLU A 50 7.09 -26.47 28.38
N PRO A 51 8.21 -25.99 27.82
CA PRO A 51 8.38 -24.57 27.61
C PRO A 51 7.43 -24.13 26.47
N SER A 52 6.17 -23.89 26.79
CA SER A 52 5.30 -23.07 25.97
C SER A 52 5.82 -21.64 25.99
N CYS A 53 6.98 -21.43 25.41
CA CYS A 53 7.43 -20.10 25.04
C CYS A 53 6.69 -19.68 23.75
N LEU A 54 5.36 -19.70 23.81
CA LEU A 54 4.56 -18.80 23.01
C LEU A 54 4.95 -17.41 23.47
N ILE A 55 5.90 -16.83 22.76
CA ILE A 55 6.09 -15.39 22.78
C ILE A 55 4.79 -14.84 22.18
N ASP A 56 3.80 -14.65 23.05
CA ASP A 56 2.65 -13.82 22.79
C ASP A 56 3.17 -12.38 22.74
N ARG A 57 3.89 -12.06 21.64
CA ARG A 57 4.06 -10.68 21.23
C ARG A 57 2.67 -10.21 20.88
N HIS A 58 1.97 -9.68 21.84
CA HIS A 58 0.89 -8.74 21.60
C HIS A 58 1.47 -7.60 20.80
N MET A 59 1.61 -7.81 19.48
CA MET A 59 1.97 -6.73 18.57
C MET A 59 0.82 -5.75 18.64
N LYS A 60 1.10 -4.58 19.18
CA LYS A 60 0.13 -3.49 19.26
C LYS A 60 -0.42 -3.23 17.86
N SER A 61 -1.73 -3.47 17.65
CA SER A 61 -2.40 -3.16 16.40
C SER A 61 -2.10 -1.71 16.00
N ARG A 62 -1.57 -1.53 14.81
CA ARG A 62 -1.28 -0.20 14.23
C ARG A 62 -2.40 0.26 13.35
N ARG A 63 -2.50 1.58 13.22
CA ARG A 63 -3.35 2.25 12.25
C ARG A 63 -2.51 2.64 11.05
N ILE A 64 -2.78 2.01 9.90
CA ILE A 64 -2.00 2.23 8.68
C ILE A 64 -2.90 2.82 7.60
N LEU A 65 -2.52 4.00 7.14
CA LEU A 65 -3.18 4.72 6.06
C LEU A 65 -2.46 4.42 4.74
N TYR A 66 -3.15 3.81 3.80
CA TYR A 66 -2.70 3.68 2.42
C TYR A 66 -3.33 4.77 1.56
N ILE A 67 -2.50 5.51 0.84
CA ILE A 67 -2.91 6.48 -0.18
C ILE A 67 -2.33 6.01 -1.50
N SER A 68 -3.17 5.47 -2.39
CA SER A 68 -2.73 4.86 -3.64
C SER A 68 -3.38 5.52 -4.83
N GLN A 69 -2.63 5.71 -5.90
CA GLN A 69 -3.19 6.20 -7.16
C GLN A 69 -4.06 5.15 -7.85
N GLU A 70 -3.80 3.85 -7.61
CA GLU A 70 -4.52 2.74 -8.23
C GLU A 70 -4.75 1.61 -7.24
N ILE A 71 -5.90 0.91 -7.36
CA ILE A 71 -6.22 -0.28 -6.56
C ILE A 71 -7.04 -1.26 -7.42
N PHE A 72 -6.59 -2.50 -7.51
CA PHE A 72 -7.38 -3.59 -8.10
C PHE A 72 -8.52 -4.02 -7.13
N PRO A 73 -9.73 -4.29 -7.59
CA PRO A 73 -10.20 -4.43 -8.98
C PRO A 73 -10.88 -3.18 -9.55
N TYR A 74 -10.77 -2.03 -8.91
CA TYR A 74 -11.40 -0.79 -9.38
C TYR A 74 -10.78 -0.27 -10.67
N LEU A 75 -9.47 -0.47 -10.80
CA LEU A 75 -8.68 -0.21 -12.01
C LEU A 75 -8.02 -1.51 -12.49
N PRO A 76 -7.51 -1.54 -13.75
CA PRO A 76 -6.80 -2.69 -14.29
C PRO A 76 -5.59 -3.12 -13.43
N GLU A 77 -5.09 -4.32 -13.71
CA GLU A 77 -3.88 -4.81 -13.06
C GLU A 77 -2.65 -3.99 -13.48
N SER A 78 -1.95 -3.50 -12.47
CA SER A 78 -0.63 -2.86 -12.54
C SER A 78 0.14 -3.25 -11.28
N ASP A 79 1.45 -3.02 -11.25
CA ASP A 79 2.24 -3.26 -10.04
C ASP A 79 1.67 -2.48 -8.84
N ILE A 80 1.26 -1.23 -9.07
CA ILE A 80 0.67 -0.36 -8.03
C ILE A 80 -0.66 -0.93 -7.56
N SER A 81 -1.58 -1.22 -8.49
CA SER A 81 -2.94 -1.64 -8.15
C SER A 81 -2.96 -2.98 -7.41
N MET A 82 -2.10 -3.92 -7.83
CA MET A 82 -2.00 -5.25 -7.24
C MET A 82 -1.28 -5.20 -5.89
N THR A 83 -0.20 -4.43 -5.77
CA THR A 83 0.53 -4.28 -4.50
C THR A 83 -0.35 -3.58 -3.46
N ALA A 84 -0.99 -2.46 -3.80
CA ALA A 84 -1.89 -1.76 -2.89
C ALA A 84 -3.01 -2.67 -2.36
N ARG A 85 -3.58 -3.51 -3.23
CA ARG A 85 -4.59 -4.51 -2.87
C ARG A 85 -4.05 -5.57 -1.91
N LYS A 86 -2.98 -6.26 -2.30
CA LYS A 86 -2.47 -7.42 -1.57
C LYS A 86 -1.81 -7.03 -0.25
N LEU A 87 -1.04 -5.95 -0.28
CA LEU A 87 -0.37 -5.44 0.91
C LEU A 87 -1.39 -5.03 1.98
N SER A 88 -2.38 -4.24 1.62
CA SER A 88 -3.38 -3.79 2.59
C SER A 88 -4.16 -4.95 3.23
N GLN A 89 -4.48 -5.97 2.43
CA GLN A 89 -5.12 -7.19 2.95
C GLN A 89 -4.17 -7.98 3.86
N GLY A 90 -2.93 -8.23 3.44
CA GLY A 90 -1.95 -8.99 4.24
C GLY A 90 -1.62 -8.31 5.57
N ILE A 91 -1.50 -6.99 5.58
CA ILE A 91 -1.26 -6.22 6.80
C ILE A 91 -2.50 -6.21 7.72
N GLN A 92 -3.72 -6.19 7.16
CA GLN A 92 -4.94 -6.34 7.95
C GLN A 92 -5.03 -7.73 8.60
N GLU A 93 -4.68 -8.78 7.87
CA GLU A 93 -4.67 -10.17 8.38
C GLU A 93 -3.69 -10.35 9.54
N LEU A 94 -2.67 -9.50 9.64
CA LEU A 94 -1.76 -9.41 10.80
C LEU A 94 -2.35 -8.65 12.00
N GLY A 95 -3.61 -8.20 11.91
CA GLY A 95 -4.34 -7.57 13.01
C GLY A 95 -4.26 -6.04 13.04
N ASN A 96 -3.79 -5.38 11.98
CA ASN A 96 -3.72 -3.94 11.90
C ASN A 96 -5.05 -3.30 11.42
N ASP A 97 -5.31 -2.06 11.86
CA ASP A 97 -6.45 -1.25 11.41
C ASP A 97 -6.06 -0.45 10.16
N ILE A 98 -6.71 -0.73 9.05
CA ILE A 98 -6.33 -0.22 7.72
C ILE A 98 -7.39 0.73 7.18
N ARG A 99 -6.93 1.85 6.63
CA ARG A 99 -7.71 2.75 5.78
C ARG A 99 -7.02 2.93 4.46
N ILE A 100 -7.79 2.93 3.36
CA ILE A 100 -7.26 3.03 2.01
C ILE A 100 -7.98 4.14 1.27
N PHE A 101 -7.21 4.99 0.58
CA PHE A 101 -7.74 6.06 -0.26
C PHE A 101 -7.23 5.93 -1.69
N MET A 102 -8.09 6.23 -2.66
CA MET A 102 -7.74 6.36 -4.07
C MET A 102 -8.59 7.43 -4.75
N PRO A 103 -8.15 7.98 -5.92
CA PRO A 103 -8.99 8.87 -6.71
C PRO A 103 -10.18 8.11 -7.31
N ARG A 104 -11.33 8.76 -7.41
CA ARG A 104 -12.49 8.22 -8.11
C ARG A 104 -12.41 8.49 -9.61
N PHE A 105 -11.45 7.93 -10.29
CA PHE A 105 -11.32 8.09 -11.73
C PHE A 105 -12.60 7.70 -12.47
N GLY A 106 -12.95 8.44 -13.52
CA GLY A 106 -14.18 8.24 -14.29
C GLY A 106 -14.25 6.92 -15.05
N LEU A 107 -13.16 6.16 -15.12
CA LEU A 107 -13.10 4.78 -15.61
C LEU A 107 -13.74 3.79 -14.63
N ILE A 108 -13.86 4.14 -13.35
CA ILE A 108 -14.40 3.26 -12.32
C ILE A 108 -15.92 3.20 -12.47
N ASN A 109 -16.42 2.01 -12.72
CA ASN A 109 -17.87 1.76 -12.78
C ASN A 109 -18.47 1.73 -11.37
N GLU A 110 -19.11 2.82 -10.97
CA GLU A 110 -19.67 2.99 -9.63
C GLU A 110 -20.75 1.94 -9.29
N ARG A 111 -21.62 1.61 -10.24
CA ARG A 111 -22.70 0.64 -10.02
C ARG A 111 -22.15 -0.78 -9.84
N ARG A 112 -21.20 -1.18 -10.70
CA ARG A 112 -20.58 -2.50 -10.63
C ARG A 112 -19.83 -2.70 -9.31
N ASN A 113 -19.15 -1.66 -8.84
CA ASN A 113 -18.33 -1.68 -7.64
C ASN A 113 -19.06 -1.20 -6.38
N GLN A 114 -20.38 -0.93 -6.49
CA GLN A 114 -21.23 -0.52 -5.38
C GLN A 114 -20.69 0.69 -4.60
N LEU A 115 -20.14 1.69 -5.32
CA LEU A 115 -19.69 2.93 -4.71
C LEU A 115 -20.92 3.72 -4.23
N HIS A 116 -20.87 4.20 -3.02
CA HIS A 116 -21.89 5.08 -2.46
C HIS A 116 -21.25 6.26 -1.73
N GLU A 117 -21.88 7.41 -1.81
CA GLU A 117 -21.41 8.63 -1.18
C GLU A 117 -21.59 8.58 0.34
N VAL A 118 -20.58 9.06 1.05
CA VAL A 118 -20.64 9.26 2.50
C VAL A 118 -20.89 10.73 2.79
N ILE A 119 -22.17 11.14 2.83
CA ILE A 119 -22.61 12.54 2.97
C ILE A 119 -21.92 13.24 4.15
N ARG A 120 -21.80 12.57 5.30
CA ARG A 120 -21.15 13.15 6.50
C ARG A 120 -19.67 13.50 6.31
N LEU A 121 -19.00 12.89 5.34
CA LEU A 121 -17.60 13.15 5.02
C LEU A 121 -17.45 14.11 3.83
N SER A 122 -18.44 14.14 2.96
CA SER A 122 -18.51 15.05 1.80
C SER A 122 -18.79 16.50 2.20
N GLY A 123 -18.69 17.42 1.23
CA GLY A 123 -19.08 18.82 1.35
C GLY A 123 -18.02 19.75 1.94
N LEU A 124 -16.79 19.26 2.22
CA LEU A 124 -15.66 20.15 2.51
C LEU A 124 -15.28 20.87 1.21
N ASN A 125 -15.16 22.19 1.26
CA ASN A 125 -14.69 22.97 0.13
C ASN A 125 -13.17 23.09 0.16
N MET A 126 -12.50 22.57 -0.88
CA MET A 126 -11.06 22.57 -1.01
C MET A 126 -10.65 23.76 -1.90
N ILE A 127 -9.87 24.67 -1.35
CA ILE A 127 -9.38 25.84 -2.12
C ILE A 127 -8.03 25.47 -2.76
N LEU A 128 -7.97 25.53 -4.11
CA LEU A 128 -6.76 25.40 -4.90
C LEU A 128 -6.68 26.60 -5.87
N ASN A 129 -5.55 27.31 -5.91
CA ASN A 129 -5.32 28.43 -6.82
C ASN A 129 -6.50 29.43 -6.89
N ASN A 130 -7.07 29.82 -5.73
CA ASN A 130 -8.25 30.69 -5.58
C ASN A 130 -9.56 30.12 -6.13
N ASN A 131 -9.62 28.85 -6.50
CA ASN A 131 -10.85 28.21 -6.94
C ASN A 131 -11.35 27.25 -5.86
N ASP A 132 -12.66 27.20 -5.71
CA ASP A 132 -13.36 26.29 -4.78
C ASP A 132 -13.67 24.98 -5.46
N HIS A 133 -13.27 23.88 -4.84
CA HIS A 133 -13.53 22.53 -5.33
C HIS A 133 -14.21 21.70 -4.24
N PRO A 134 -15.49 21.32 -4.40
CA PRO A 134 -16.18 20.50 -3.43
C PRO A 134 -15.57 19.10 -3.36
N LEU A 135 -15.24 18.68 -2.14
CA LEU A 135 -14.74 17.35 -1.85
C LEU A 135 -15.92 16.39 -1.65
N ILE A 136 -16.01 15.38 -2.49
CA ILE A 136 -16.99 14.30 -2.39
C ILE A 136 -16.25 13.03 -1.98
N ILE A 137 -16.78 12.32 -1.00
CA ILE A 137 -16.21 11.05 -0.52
C ILE A 137 -17.18 9.92 -0.83
N LYS A 138 -16.70 8.96 -1.62
CA LYS A 138 -17.43 7.71 -1.85
C LYS A 138 -16.68 6.55 -1.20
N VAL A 139 -17.37 5.47 -0.90
CA VAL A 139 -16.78 4.25 -0.34
C VAL A 139 -17.30 3.03 -1.07
N ALA A 140 -16.45 2.02 -1.15
CA ALA A 140 -16.82 0.67 -1.56
C ALA A 140 -16.00 -0.36 -0.75
N SER A 141 -16.56 -1.55 -0.60
CA SER A 141 -15.85 -2.66 0.04
C SER A 141 -14.97 -3.37 -0.97
N LEU A 142 -13.77 -3.72 -0.56
CA LEU A 142 -12.86 -4.54 -1.35
C LEU A 142 -13.37 -5.98 -1.35
N PRO A 143 -13.68 -6.57 -2.53
CA PRO A 143 -14.18 -7.94 -2.59
C PRO A 143 -13.23 -8.93 -1.90
N ALA A 144 -13.81 -9.88 -1.16
CA ALA A 144 -13.09 -10.94 -0.41
C ALA A 144 -12.16 -10.43 0.72
N ALA A 145 -12.11 -9.13 0.99
CA ALA A 145 -11.40 -8.57 2.14
C ALA A 145 -12.37 -7.71 2.96
N LYS A 146 -12.24 -7.67 4.29
CA LYS A 146 -13.06 -6.81 5.15
C LYS A 146 -12.49 -5.37 5.16
N LEU A 147 -12.12 -4.85 3.98
CA LEU A 147 -11.52 -3.54 3.80
C LEU A 147 -12.46 -2.60 3.07
N GLN A 148 -12.49 -1.36 3.50
CA GLN A 148 -13.17 -0.27 2.81
C GLN A 148 -12.16 0.63 2.10
N VAL A 149 -12.44 0.96 0.84
CA VAL A 149 -11.69 1.94 0.06
C VAL A 149 -12.50 3.23 0.02
N TYR A 150 -11.86 4.32 0.38
CA TYR A 150 -12.40 5.68 0.31
C TYR A 150 -11.95 6.30 -1.02
N PHE A 151 -12.90 6.78 -1.78
CA PHE A 151 -12.65 7.43 -3.06
C PHE A 151 -12.78 8.94 -2.89
N ILE A 152 -11.72 9.65 -3.25
CA ILE A 152 -11.71 11.11 -3.33
C ILE A 152 -12.26 11.50 -4.69
N ASP A 153 -13.37 12.23 -4.69
CA ASP A 153 -14.10 12.58 -5.90
C ASP A 153 -14.34 14.09 -6.00
N ASN A 154 -14.29 14.56 -7.23
CA ASN A 154 -14.69 15.86 -7.68
C ASN A 154 -14.96 15.77 -9.19
N ASP A 155 -16.08 16.28 -9.65
CA ASP A 155 -16.50 16.12 -11.05
C ASP A 155 -15.55 16.79 -12.04
N ASP A 156 -14.98 17.93 -11.69
CA ASP A 156 -14.05 18.65 -12.57
C ASP A 156 -12.76 17.86 -12.77
N PHE A 157 -12.25 17.23 -11.70
CA PHE A 157 -10.96 16.54 -11.70
C PHE A 157 -11.05 15.07 -12.12
N PHE A 158 -12.09 14.34 -11.73
CA PHE A 158 -12.08 12.88 -11.82
C PHE A 158 -13.16 12.26 -12.70
N LYS A 159 -14.07 13.04 -13.29
CA LYS A 159 -15.15 12.50 -14.16
C LYS A 159 -14.66 12.00 -15.52
N ARG A 160 -13.42 12.27 -15.89
CA ARG A 160 -12.82 11.92 -17.20
C ARG A 160 -12.68 10.41 -17.37
N LYS A 161 -12.70 9.99 -18.67
CA LYS A 161 -12.47 8.60 -19.08
C LYS A 161 -10.97 8.27 -19.28
N SER A 162 -10.08 9.05 -18.71
CA SER A 162 -8.63 8.81 -18.70
C SER A 162 -8.09 8.97 -17.28
N LEU A 163 -7.03 8.26 -16.93
CA LEU A 163 -6.40 8.38 -15.63
C LEU A 163 -5.68 9.74 -15.50
N TYR A 164 -4.74 10.00 -16.39
CA TYR A 164 -3.85 11.15 -16.33
C TYR A 164 -3.93 12.03 -17.59
N GLY A 165 -4.93 11.82 -18.43
CA GLY A 165 -5.15 12.63 -19.62
C GLY A 165 -5.63 14.05 -19.29
N PRO A 166 -5.55 14.97 -20.26
CA PRO A 166 -5.96 16.36 -20.09
C PRO A 166 -7.47 16.48 -19.80
N ASP A 167 -7.87 17.66 -19.38
CA ASP A 167 -9.28 18.03 -19.20
C ASP A 167 -10.03 18.06 -20.54
N PRO A 168 -11.36 18.22 -20.56
CA PRO A 168 -12.14 18.33 -21.80
C PRO A 168 -11.75 19.51 -22.71
N LYS A 169 -11.02 20.48 -22.19
CA LYS A 169 -10.49 21.64 -22.94
C LYS A 169 -9.06 21.41 -23.44
N GLY A 170 -8.47 20.25 -23.18
CA GLY A 170 -7.11 19.88 -23.57
C GLY A 170 -6.03 20.39 -22.62
N VAL A 171 -6.39 20.84 -21.42
CA VAL A 171 -5.43 21.35 -20.42
C VAL A 171 -4.97 20.20 -19.52
N ASN A 172 -3.67 20.06 -19.34
CA ASN A 172 -3.11 19.18 -18.32
C ASN A 172 -3.18 19.89 -16.96
N ASP A 173 -3.99 19.36 -16.05
CA ASP A 173 -4.22 19.84 -14.68
C ASP A 173 -3.87 18.78 -13.63
N ASN A 174 -3.02 17.83 -13.97
CA ASN A 174 -2.63 16.75 -13.05
C ASN A 174 -1.94 17.26 -11.79
N ASP A 175 -1.30 18.43 -11.83
CA ASP A 175 -0.77 19.15 -10.69
C ASP A 175 -1.87 19.46 -9.66
N GLU A 176 -2.97 20.11 -10.06
CA GLU A 176 -4.11 20.40 -9.18
C GLU A 176 -4.82 19.13 -8.72
N ARG A 177 -4.99 18.17 -9.61
CA ARG A 177 -5.61 16.87 -9.31
C ARG A 177 -4.85 16.08 -8.26
N SER A 178 -3.51 16.01 -8.37
CA SER A 178 -2.63 15.36 -7.40
C SER A 178 -2.73 16.04 -6.03
N VAL A 179 -2.64 17.38 -5.99
CA VAL A 179 -2.79 18.15 -4.75
C VAL A 179 -4.18 17.96 -4.14
N PHE A 180 -5.24 18.06 -4.95
CA PHE A 180 -6.61 17.84 -4.48
C PHE A 180 -6.80 16.46 -3.87
N PHE A 181 -6.31 15.41 -4.55
CA PHE A 181 -6.40 14.05 -4.07
C PHE A 181 -5.71 13.87 -2.72
N VAL A 182 -4.45 14.27 -2.64
CA VAL A 182 -3.64 14.12 -1.42
C VAL A 182 -4.26 14.90 -0.26
N ARG A 183 -4.57 16.18 -0.45
CA ARG A 183 -5.18 17.00 0.60
C ARG A 183 -6.57 16.48 0.98
N GLY A 184 -7.37 16.07 0.01
CA GLY A 184 -8.70 15.49 0.23
C GLY A 184 -8.65 14.23 1.09
N ALA A 185 -7.69 13.33 0.84
CA ALA A 185 -7.48 12.14 1.66
C ALA A 185 -7.09 12.52 3.11
N LEU A 186 -6.13 13.43 3.28
CA LEU A 186 -5.65 13.85 4.61
C LEU A 186 -6.73 14.60 5.40
N GLU A 187 -7.47 15.51 4.79
CA GLU A 187 -8.58 16.20 5.46
C GLU A 187 -9.72 15.24 5.83
N THR A 188 -9.96 14.20 5.01
CA THR A 188 -10.94 13.17 5.35
C THR A 188 -10.50 12.34 6.57
N VAL A 189 -9.22 11.99 6.67
CA VAL A 189 -8.65 11.29 7.83
C VAL A 189 -8.80 12.13 9.10
N LYS A 190 -8.54 13.43 9.02
CA LYS A 190 -8.75 14.38 10.13
C LYS A 190 -10.23 14.44 10.53
N LYS A 191 -11.14 14.54 9.56
CA LYS A 191 -12.60 14.55 9.81
C LYS A 191 -13.09 13.24 10.46
N LEU A 192 -12.46 12.12 10.13
CA LEU A 192 -12.69 10.82 10.77
C LEU A 192 -12.12 10.75 12.21
N LYS A 193 -11.28 11.68 12.62
CA LYS A 193 -10.53 11.66 13.90
C LYS A 193 -9.73 10.36 14.07
N TRP A 194 -9.25 9.79 12.99
CA TRP A 194 -8.49 8.55 12.96
C TRP A 194 -7.01 8.88 12.78
N ILE A 195 -6.22 8.61 13.82
CA ILE A 195 -4.80 8.99 13.89
C ILE A 195 -3.96 7.84 13.37
N PRO A 196 -3.34 7.94 12.17
CA PRO A 196 -2.48 6.89 11.65
C PRO A 196 -1.13 6.83 12.38
N ASP A 197 -0.61 5.61 12.58
CA ASP A 197 0.77 5.37 13.02
C ASP A 197 1.72 5.38 11.81
N VAL A 198 1.24 4.89 10.65
CA VAL A 198 1.98 4.87 9.38
C VAL A 198 1.09 5.44 8.28
N ILE A 199 1.66 6.27 7.40
CA ILE A 199 1.05 6.73 6.15
C ILE A 199 1.94 6.23 5.01
N HIS A 200 1.39 5.35 4.18
CA HIS A 200 2.09 4.74 3.07
C HIS A 200 1.49 5.18 1.74
N CYS A 201 2.26 5.91 0.94
CA CYS A 201 1.87 6.42 -0.37
C CYS A 201 2.40 5.53 -1.50
N HIS A 202 1.57 5.27 -2.51
CA HIS A 202 1.88 4.39 -3.63
C HIS A 202 1.73 5.12 -4.97
N GLY A 203 2.85 5.28 -5.69
CA GLY A 203 2.92 5.87 -7.02
C GLY A 203 3.17 7.38 -7.05
N THR A 204 3.57 7.89 -8.23
CA THR A 204 4.00 9.29 -8.39
C THR A 204 2.88 10.30 -8.32
N PHE A 205 1.64 9.92 -8.67
CA PHE A 205 0.48 10.81 -8.51
C PHE A 205 0.25 11.24 -7.05
N VAL A 206 0.74 10.45 -6.08
CA VAL A 206 0.64 10.75 -4.65
C VAL A 206 1.97 11.20 -4.02
N ALA A 207 3.01 11.35 -4.81
CA ALA A 207 4.36 11.73 -4.33
C ALA A 207 4.35 13.05 -3.54
N LEU A 208 3.53 14.02 -3.95
CA LEU A 208 3.35 15.29 -3.23
C LEU A 208 2.85 15.09 -1.81
N GLY A 209 2.23 13.94 -1.49
CA GLY A 209 1.77 13.61 -0.15
C GLY A 209 2.89 13.66 0.89
N MET A 210 4.11 13.24 0.52
CA MET A 210 5.26 13.29 1.40
C MET A 210 5.64 14.74 1.76
N LEU A 211 5.64 15.64 0.78
CA LEU A 211 5.89 17.07 0.97
C LEU A 211 4.81 17.70 1.85
N TYR A 212 3.51 17.46 1.52
CA TYR A 212 2.40 18.03 2.29
C TYR A 212 2.43 17.56 3.75
N LEU A 213 2.66 16.29 4.01
CA LEU A 213 2.74 15.75 5.37
C LEU A 213 3.90 16.35 6.17
N LYS A 214 5.06 16.54 5.55
CA LYS A 214 6.26 17.07 6.23
C LYS A 214 6.25 18.58 6.41
N LYS A 215 5.57 19.35 5.55
CA LYS A 215 5.69 20.80 5.54
C LYS A 215 4.36 21.51 5.80
N TYR A 216 3.25 21.06 5.22
CA TYR A 216 1.94 21.69 5.38
C TYR A 216 1.21 21.18 6.65
N TYR A 217 1.27 19.87 6.92
CA TYR A 217 0.62 19.23 8.07
C TYR A 217 1.61 18.88 9.20
N HIS A 218 2.79 19.50 9.21
CA HIS A 218 3.88 19.15 10.13
C HIS A 218 3.53 19.31 11.63
N ASP A 219 2.59 20.18 11.97
CA ASP A 219 2.10 20.45 13.32
C ASP A 219 0.69 19.91 13.60
N ASP A 220 0.02 19.32 12.58
CA ASP A 220 -1.33 18.78 12.73
C ASP A 220 -1.34 17.63 13.74
N PRO A 221 -2.17 17.70 14.78
CA PRO A 221 -2.17 16.71 15.87
C PRO A 221 -2.58 15.30 15.41
N CYS A 222 -3.32 15.17 14.31
CA CYS A 222 -3.74 13.89 13.75
C CYS A 222 -2.62 13.23 12.93
N LEU A 223 -1.79 14.02 12.22
CA LEU A 223 -0.90 13.51 11.19
C LEU A 223 0.59 13.56 11.56
N LYS A 224 0.99 14.50 12.42
CA LYS A 224 2.40 14.83 12.70
C LYS A 224 3.25 13.68 13.26
N LYS A 225 2.64 12.67 13.87
CA LYS A 225 3.36 11.54 14.50
C LYS A 225 3.51 10.35 13.57
N ALA A 226 2.82 10.35 12.43
CA ALA A 226 2.83 9.23 11.51
C ALA A 226 4.21 9.03 10.88
N LYS A 227 4.62 7.78 10.74
CA LYS A 227 5.78 7.40 9.92
C LYS A 227 5.37 7.43 8.45
N LEU A 228 6.18 8.06 7.61
CA LEU A 228 5.88 8.27 6.21
C LEU A 228 6.65 7.25 5.36
N VAL A 229 5.94 6.45 4.59
CA VAL A 229 6.52 5.46 3.70
C VAL A 229 6.09 5.74 2.27
N PHE A 230 7.01 5.62 1.34
CA PHE A 230 6.75 5.80 -0.08
C PHE A 230 7.13 4.54 -0.86
N SER A 231 6.18 3.97 -1.60
CA SER A 231 6.46 2.89 -2.56
C SER A 231 6.73 3.48 -3.93
N LEU A 232 7.92 3.19 -4.44
CA LEU A 232 8.43 3.58 -5.74
C LEU A 232 8.17 2.47 -6.75
N TYR A 233 7.61 2.81 -7.90
CA TYR A 233 7.25 1.87 -8.97
C TYR A 233 7.91 2.25 -10.29
N ASP A 234 8.10 1.29 -11.18
CA ASP A 234 8.35 1.55 -12.59
C ASP A 234 7.00 1.75 -13.29
N GLU A 235 6.61 3.02 -13.45
CA GLU A 235 5.30 3.37 -14.00
C GLU A 235 5.39 3.41 -15.53
N ALA A 236 4.62 2.54 -16.21
CA ALA A 236 4.58 2.48 -17.67
C ALA A 236 4.06 3.80 -18.30
N GLU A 237 3.10 4.43 -17.63
CA GLU A 237 2.55 5.74 -17.99
C GLU A 237 2.64 6.65 -16.77
N PRO A 238 3.82 7.21 -16.48
CA PRO A 238 3.98 8.09 -15.33
C PRO A 238 3.14 9.35 -15.48
N VAL A 239 2.63 9.86 -14.38
CA VAL A 239 1.90 11.12 -14.39
C VAL A 239 2.85 12.26 -14.73
N GLU A 240 2.47 13.06 -15.73
CA GLU A 240 3.15 14.31 -16.05
C GLU A 240 2.44 15.47 -15.36
N LEU A 241 3.17 16.19 -14.52
CA LEU A 241 2.71 17.45 -13.93
C LEU A 241 3.26 18.62 -14.74
N THR A 242 2.57 19.73 -14.71
CA THR A 242 3.02 20.95 -15.39
C THR A 242 3.80 21.88 -14.47
N ASP A 243 4.49 22.87 -15.02
CA ASP A 243 5.19 23.89 -14.23
C ASP A 243 4.24 24.74 -13.37
N ARG A 244 2.93 24.69 -13.63
CA ARG A 244 1.89 25.28 -12.76
C ARG A 244 1.91 24.70 -11.35
N LEU A 245 2.48 23.52 -11.17
CA LEU A 245 2.73 22.95 -9.85
C LEU A 245 3.43 23.94 -8.92
N PHE A 246 4.43 24.66 -9.40
CA PHE A 246 5.18 25.63 -8.59
C PHE A 246 4.31 26.79 -8.12
N GLU A 247 3.33 27.23 -8.95
CA GLU A 247 2.35 28.23 -8.57
C GLU A 247 1.39 27.72 -7.51
N THR A 248 0.89 26.50 -7.69
CA THR A 248 0.02 25.81 -6.70
C THR A 248 0.72 25.64 -5.37
N LEU A 249 1.98 25.19 -5.36
CA LEU A 249 2.75 25.03 -4.13
C LEU A 249 3.08 26.38 -3.46
N LYS A 250 3.33 27.43 -4.26
CA LYS A 250 3.50 28.80 -3.76
C LYS A 250 2.20 29.33 -3.12
N PHE A 251 1.04 29.06 -3.73
CA PHE A 251 -0.26 29.40 -3.17
C PHE A 251 -0.46 28.74 -1.79
N ASP A 252 -0.07 27.47 -1.63
CA ASP A 252 -0.08 26.74 -0.36
C ASP A 252 1.08 27.15 0.57
N LYS A 253 1.81 28.23 0.24
CA LYS A 253 2.87 28.84 1.06
C LYS A 253 4.10 27.97 1.29
N PHE A 254 4.38 27.02 0.41
CA PHE A 254 5.66 26.30 0.47
C PHE A 254 6.84 27.23 0.17
N LYS A 255 7.88 27.11 0.99
CA LYS A 255 9.14 27.84 0.77
C LYS A 255 9.92 27.21 -0.40
N PRO A 256 10.63 27.98 -1.22
CA PRO A 256 11.47 27.42 -2.30
C PRO A 256 12.46 26.34 -1.82
N SER A 257 12.99 26.49 -0.62
CA SER A 257 13.90 25.49 -0.02
C SER A 257 13.24 24.10 0.20
N ALA A 258 11.92 24.03 0.34
CA ALA A 258 11.20 22.77 0.44
C ALA A 258 11.07 22.07 -0.92
N LEU A 259 11.26 22.78 -2.02
CA LEU A 259 11.12 22.28 -3.38
C LEU A 259 12.47 21.91 -4.02
N THR A 260 13.58 22.09 -3.32
CA THR A 260 14.93 21.78 -3.80
C THR A 260 15.04 20.37 -4.40
N PRO A 261 14.42 19.30 -3.82
CA PRO A 261 14.55 17.96 -4.39
C PRO A 261 13.92 17.81 -5.78
N LEU A 262 13.02 18.71 -6.20
CA LEU A 262 12.47 18.72 -7.56
C LEU A 262 13.49 19.15 -8.61
N GLY A 263 14.52 19.92 -8.23
CA GLY A 263 15.50 20.44 -9.18
C GLY A 263 14.91 21.33 -10.28
N GLY A 264 13.75 21.96 -10.02
CA GLY A 264 13.04 22.78 -11.00
C GLY A 264 12.28 21.99 -12.07
N LYS A 265 12.08 20.67 -11.88
CA LYS A 265 11.35 19.79 -12.79
C LYS A 265 10.10 19.23 -12.11
N THR A 266 9.19 18.68 -12.92
CA THR A 266 7.91 18.11 -12.47
C THR A 266 7.66 16.73 -13.05
N ASP A 267 8.72 16.11 -13.60
CA ASP A 267 8.68 14.77 -14.17
C ASP A 267 8.67 13.66 -13.10
N TYR A 268 8.50 12.43 -13.54
CA TYR A 268 8.49 11.22 -12.70
C TYR A 268 9.71 11.15 -11.74
N GLU A 269 10.90 11.46 -12.27
CA GLU A 269 12.14 11.34 -11.49
C GLU A 269 12.21 12.43 -10.40
N ALA A 270 11.88 13.66 -10.73
CA ALA A 270 11.83 14.77 -9.78
C ALA A 270 10.80 14.55 -8.67
N LEU A 271 9.60 14.07 -9.01
CA LEU A 271 8.56 13.74 -8.04
C LEU A 271 8.97 12.57 -7.14
N SER A 272 9.61 11.56 -7.71
CA SER A 272 10.13 10.43 -6.95
C SER A 272 11.24 10.87 -5.98
N ARG A 273 12.18 11.71 -6.41
CA ARG A 273 13.21 12.30 -5.55
C ARG A 273 12.62 13.13 -4.41
N LEU A 274 11.59 13.92 -4.70
CA LEU A 274 10.87 14.68 -3.68
C LEU A 274 10.25 13.75 -2.63
N ALA A 275 9.57 12.69 -3.06
CA ALA A 275 8.95 11.75 -2.16
C ALA A 275 9.97 10.98 -1.31
N ILE A 276 11.05 10.50 -1.90
CA ILE A 276 12.17 9.84 -1.20
C ILE A 276 12.76 10.78 -0.14
N HIS A 277 13.01 12.04 -0.49
CA HIS A 277 13.60 13.02 0.42
C HIS A 277 12.78 13.25 1.69
N TYR A 278 11.45 13.22 1.59
CA TYR A 278 10.56 13.47 2.71
C TYR A 278 10.02 12.21 3.40
N ALA A 279 10.27 11.04 2.85
CA ALA A 279 9.89 9.77 3.47
C ALA A 279 10.77 9.43 4.69
N HIS A 280 10.21 8.69 5.63
CA HIS A 280 10.97 8.01 6.70
C HIS A 280 11.45 6.63 6.27
N GLY A 281 10.86 6.06 5.22
CA GLY A 281 11.24 4.81 4.61
C GLY A 281 10.71 4.71 3.19
N VAL A 282 11.45 4.01 2.33
CA VAL A 282 11.14 3.80 0.92
C VAL A 282 11.03 2.31 0.64
N VAL A 283 10.06 1.94 -0.16
CA VAL A 283 9.83 0.56 -0.59
C VAL A 283 9.96 0.46 -2.09
N GLN A 284 10.66 -0.55 -2.57
CA GLN A 284 10.68 -0.90 -3.98
C GLN A 284 9.40 -1.66 -4.34
N GLY A 285 8.52 -1.03 -5.12
CA GLY A 285 7.21 -1.57 -5.48
C GLY A 285 7.19 -2.38 -6.77
N SER A 286 8.16 -2.18 -7.68
CA SER A 286 8.36 -2.95 -8.92
C SER A 286 9.70 -3.68 -8.90
N GLU A 287 9.81 -4.78 -9.64
CA GLU A 287 11.05 -5.58 -9.73
C GLU A 287 12.22 -4.74 -10.24
N GLN A 288 11.95 -3.87 -11.20
CA GLN A 288 12.94 -2.95 -11.74
C GLN A 288 12.56 -1.51 -11.38
N ILE A 289 13.56 -0.71 -11.11
CA ILE A 289 13.45 0.73 -10.85
C ILE A 289 14.65 1.42 -11.51
N LYS A 290 14.47 2.65 -11.95
CA LYS A 290 15.54 3.45 -12.56
C LYS A 290 16.78 3.50 -11.67
N PRO A 291 17.98 3.17 -12.19
CA PRO A 291 19.22 3.15 -11.40
C PRO A 291 19.52 4.48 -10.70
N GLU A 292 19.14 5.60 -11.31
CA GLU A 292 19.35 6.95 -10.76
C GLU A 292 18.55 7.17 -9.47
N LEU A 293 17.36 6.55 -9.35
CA LEU A 293 16.55 6.63 -8.13
C LEU A 293 17.09 5.69 -7.04
N LEU A 294 17.60 4.51 -7.41
CA LEU A 294 18.29 3.62 -6.45
C LEU A 294 19.55 4.28 -5.90
N SER A 295 20.34 4.94 -6.73
CA SER A 295 21.51 5.71 -6.31
C SER A 295 21.11 6.83 -5.35
N TYR A 296 20.04 7.57 -5.66
CA TYR A 296 19.53 8.63 -4.79
C TYR A 296 19.05 8.11 -3.43
N ILE A 297 18.39 6.94 -3.37
CA ILE A 297 18.01 6.28 -2.11
C ILE A 297 19.24 5.99 -1.26
N GLN A 298 20.32 5.45 -1.88
CA GLN A 298 21.57 5.17 -1.18
C GLN A 298 22.25 6.45 -0.68
N GLU A 299 22.27 7.52 -1.46
CA GLU A 299 22.83 8.83 -1.08
C GLU A 299 22.09 9.45 0.09
N THR A 300 20.77 9.35 0.13
CA THR A 300 19.97 9.91 1.24
C THR A 300 20.08 9.09 2.53
N GLY A 301 20.48 7.82 2.43
CA GLY A 301 20.53 6.90 3.58
C GLY A 301 19.17 6.59 4.19
N VAL A 302 18.07 6.85 3.46
CA VAL A 302 16.72 6.53 3.93
C VAL A 302 16.55 5.00 4.06
N PRO A 303 15.91 4.50 5.14
CA PRO A 303 15.56 3.08 5.25
C PRO A 303 14.87 2.56 3.99
N PHE A 304 15.33 1.43 3.47
CA PHE A 304 14.89 0.91 2.19
C PHE A 304 14.50 -0.56 2.29
N LEU A 305 13.29 -0.88 1.84
CA LEU A 305 12.81 -2.25 1.68
C LEU A 305 12.88 -2.64 0.19
N PRO A 306 13.75 -3.59 -0.18
CA PRO A 306 13.82 -4.11 -1.56
C PRO A 306 12.50 -4.77 -1.98
N TYR A 307 12.35 -5.01 -3.29
CA TYR A 307 11.16 -5.63 -3.87
C TYR A 307 10.85 -7.00 -3.24
N GLN A 308 9.64 -7.16 -2.76
CA GLN A 308 9.17 -8.36 -2.07
C GLN A 308 8.37 -9.30 -2.98
N GLY A 309 8.24 -8.96 -4.26
CA GLY A 309 7.35 -9.65 -5.19
C GLY A 309 5.87 -9.32 -4.95
N VAL A 310 5.06 -9.47 -5.99
CA VAL A 310 3.60 -9.22 -5.90
C VAL A 310 2.90 -10.16 -4.90
N LYS A 311 3.53 -11.28 -4.56
CA LYS A 311 3.07 -12.25 -3.56
C LYS A 311 3.75 -12.08 -2.20
N GLY A 312 4.68 -11.13 -2.08
CA GLY A 312 5.39 -10.83 -0.83
C GLY A 312 4.38 -10.50 0.26
N GLY A 313 4.35 -11.37 1.28
CA GLY A 313 3.39 -11.27 2.38
C GLY A 313 3.59 -10.00 3.19
N GLY A 314 2.54 -9.54 3.87
CA GLY A 314 2.59 -8.38 4.75
C GLY A 314 3.69 -8.40 5.81
N ALA A 315 4.25 -9.57 6.15
CA ALA A 315 5.24 -9.73 7.21
C ALA A 315 6.50 -8.87 7.02
N ALA A 316 7.09 -8.85 5.82
CA ALA A 316 8.28 -8.03 5.55
C ALA A 316 8.00 -6.53 5.67
N TYR A 317 6.81 -6.09 5.24
CA TYR A 317 6.38 -4.71 5.40
C TYR A 317 6.09 -4.37 6.86
N GLU A 318 5.46 -5.27 7.59
CA GLU A 318 5.21 -5.10 9.03
C GLU A 318 6.50 -4.96 9.80
N GLU A 319 7.50 -5.79 9.51
CA GLU A 319 8.83 -5.68 10.08
C GLU A 319 9.50 -4.34 9.69
N PHE A 320 9.39 -3.93 8.43
CA PHE A 320 9.91 -2.65 7.97
C PHE A 320 9.26 -1.47 8.71
N TYR A 321 7.93 -1.47 8.88
CA TYR A 321 7.25 -0.44 9.68
C TYR A 321 7.67 -0.44 11.15
N ASN A 322 8.10 -1.59 11.69
CA ASN A 322 8.63 -1.70 13.06
C ASN A 322 9.98 -1.04 13.23
N GLN A 323 10.79 -0.97 12.16
CA GLN A 323 12.14 -0.40 12.17
C GLN A 323 12.13 1.13 12.02
N LEU A 324 11.03 1.74 11.55
CA LEU A 324 10.89 3.18 11.36
C LEU A 324 10.51 3.88 12.67
#